data_1f37ae9ca9a7be3ac6f8311de609bc7b
#
_entry.id   1f37ae9ca9a7be3ac6f8311de609bc7b
#
_cell.length_a   1.000
_cell.length_b   1.000
_cell.length_c   1.000
_cell.angle_alpha   90.00
_cell.angle_beta   90.00
_cell.angle_gamma   90.00
#
_symmetry.space_group_name_H-M   'P 1'
#
loop_
_entity.id
_entity.type
_entity.pdbx_description
1 polymer ?
#
loop_
_entity_poly.entity_id
_entity_poly.type
_entity_poly.pdbx_seq_one_letter_code
_entity_poly.pdbx_strand_id
1 'polypeptide(L)'
;NNWLTTALSGKAAIAIDQSQKLRQIGYLGNPATFSGTYISYLAHEAVYFDYEYNTFNESEDTYDEIVVFDGDHYTGGWAASISNTIEIPNELSSLAYNQMKVELLRGCPNANMEYDDAGCDDYDRIARLFLCDLDGSNCNEITRWITPFDRQPHSLTDITPFLATFRENGGQQKVLKFQESGWPNSLLTLKIRLYYGPNTNGVQREFQPLWNGTVQFNPEYSSNRPPQVFSVPSNATKVEFVSYLTGHGWGSAGCFNCCEFCNSRHIFSVNGGVYEFSKDHPNATDNNHCMDVETIAQGVIPNQ
;
A
#
# COMPACT_ATOMS: atom_id res chain seq x y z
N ASN A 1 -25.26 -17.67 26.33
CA ASN A 1 -24.59 -17.17 25.11
C ASN A 1 -23.09 -17.24 25.28
N ASN A 2 -22.49 -18.28 24.71
CA ASN A 2 -21.06 -18.56 24.91
C ASN A 2 -20.26 -18.13 23.67
N TRP A 3 -20.51 -16.89 23.21
CA TRP A 3 -19.88 -16.33 22.02
C TRP A 3 -18.35 -16.40 22.12
N LEU A 4 -17.81 -16.17 23.33
CA LEU A 4 -16.37 -16.22 23.58
C LEU A 4 -15.81 -17.64 23.35
N THR A 5 -16.52 -18.68 23.81
CA THR A 5 -16.11 -20.06 23.55
C THR A 5 -16.16 -20.40 22.06
N THR A 6 -17.14 -19.88 21.35
CA THR A 6 -17.25 -20.06 19.89
C THR A 6 -16.10 -19.30 19.19
N ALA A 7 -15.83 -18.08 19.58
CA ALA A 7 -14.73 -17.28 19.06
C ALA A 7 -13.35 -17.89 19.34
N LEU A 8 -13.19 -18.54 20.52
CA LEU A 8 -11.97 -19.24 20.90
C LEU A 8 -11.87 -20.66 20.31
N SER A 9 -12.92 -21.16 19.64
CA SER A 9 -12.94 -22.54 19.15
C SER A 9 -11.73 -22.83 18.25
N GLY A 10 -10.82 -23.63 18.77
CA GLY A 10 -9.57 -24.00 18.10
C GLY A 10 -8.45 -22.96 18.18
N LYS A 11 -8.65 -21.84 18.90
CA LYS A 11 -7.67 -20.76 19.01
C LYS A 11 -7.25 -20.57 20.48
N ALA A 12 -5.96 -20.35 20.66
CA ALA A 12 -5.40 -20.20 21.98
C ALA A 12 -5.52 -18.76 22.53
N ALA A 13 -5.73 -17.77 21.66
CA ALA A 13 -5.92 -16.39 22.05
C ALA A 13 -6.69 -15.59 20.97
N ILE A 14 -7.31 -14.53 21.40
CA ILE A 14 -7.98 -13.54 20.56
C ILE A 14 -7.55 -12.15 21.03
N ALA A 15 -7.55 -11.18 20.13
CA ALA A 15 -7.46 -9.77 20.48
C ALA A 15 -8.82 -9.09 20.29
N ILE A 16 -9.11 -8.12 21.12
CA ILE A 16 -10.24 -7.21 20.97
C ILE A 16 -9.63 -5.82 20.86
N ASP A 17 -9.85 -5.16 19.74
CA ASP A 17 -9.33 -3.82 19.52
C ASP A 17 -10.16 -2.75 20.25
N GLN A 18 -9.72 -1.49 20.17
CA GLN A 18 -10.41 -0.37 20.80
C GLN A 18 -11.77 -0.05 20.17
N SER A 19 -12.05 -0.52 18.95
CA SER A 19 -13.37 -0.48 18.33
C SER A 19 -14.30 -1.60 18.81
N GLN A 20 -13.86 -2.40 19.78
CA GLN A 20 -14.55 -3.59 20.30
C GLN A 20 -14.77 -4.70 19.25
N LYS A 21 -13.99 -4.66 18.18
CA LYS A 21 -13.98 -5.76 17.19
C LYS A 21 -13.09 -6.88 17.67
N LEU A 22 -13.56 -8.09 17.41
CA LEU A 22 -12.76 -9.29 17.61
C LEU A 22 -11.72 -9.38 16.49
N ARG A 23 -10.45 -9.37 16.87
CA ARG A 23 -9.32 -9.52 15.95
C ARG A 23 -8.70 -10.88 16.13
N GLN A 24 -8.54 -11.58 15.02
CA GLN A 24 -7.70 -12.75 14.99
C GLN A 24 -6.28 -12.28 14.68
N ILE A 25 -5.37 -12.46 15.63
CA ILE A 25 -3.98 -12.15 15.39
C ILE A 25 -3.38 -13.37 14.70
N GLY A 26 -2.90 -13.18 13.45
CA GLY A 26 -2.58 -14.24 12.51
C GLY A 26 -1.74 -15.38 13.05
N TYR A 27 -0.63 -15.15 13.69
CA TYR A 27 0.23 -16.21 14.22
C TYR A 27 0.39 -16.13 15.73
N LEU A 28 -0.67 -16.39 16.48
CA LEU A 28 -0.52 -16.75 17.88
C LEU A 28 -0.24 -18.24 17.95
N GLY A 29 1.03 -18.58 17.87
CA GLY A 29 1.49 -19.91 18.25
C GLY A 29 0.96 -20.28 19.64
N ASN A 30 1.11 -21.52 20.05
CA ASN A 30 0.64 -21.98 21.36
C ASN A 30 1.07 -20.98 22.46
N PRO A 31 0.13 -20.36 23.22
CA PRO A 31 0.44 -19.39 24.26
C PRO A 31 1.40 -19.94 25.33
N ALA A 32 1.45 -21.26 25.51
CA ALA A 32 2.42 -21.90 26.40
C ALA A 32 3.87 -21.76 25.91
N THR A 33 4.07 -21.34 24.67
CA THR A 33 5.39 -21.14 24.07
C THR A 33 5.72 -19.67 23.79
N PHE A 34 5.03 -18.72 24.43
CA PHE A 34 5.36 -17.30 24.32
C PHE A 34 6.82 -17.06 24.62
N SER A 35 7.61 -16.94 23.57
CA SER A 35 8.98 -16.40 23.63
C SER A 35 8.92 -14.87 23.56
N GLY A 36 10.04 -14.20 23.80
CA GLY A 36 10.14 -12.75 23.65
C GLY A 36 9.67 -12.25 22.27
N THR A 37 9.86 -13.04 21.23
CA THR A 37 9.43 -12.76 19.86
C THR A 37 7.91 -12.61 19.73
N TYR A 38 7.15 -13.48 20.35
CA TYR A 38 5.68 -13.39 20.30
C TYR A 38 5.13 -12.17 21.03
N ILE A 39 5.78 -11.77 22.14
CA ILE A 39 5.39 -10.56 22.88
C ILE A 39 5.65 -9.32 22.01
N SER A 40 6.77 -9.27 21.31
CA SER A 40 7.08 -8.20 20.37
C SER A 40 6.06 -8.13 19.24
N TYR A 41 5.71 -9.27 18.68
CA TYR A 41 4.68 -9.35 17.65
C TYR A 41 3.31 -8.81 18.13
N LEU A 42 2.86 -9.20 19.32
CA LEU A 42 1.63 -8.69 19.90
C LEU A 42 1.68 -7.17 20.14
N ALA A 43 2.83 -6.64 20.52
CA ALA A 43 3.02 -5.21 20.69
C ALA A 43 2.91 -4.48 19.33
N HIS A 44 3.48 -5.04 18.28
CA HIS A 44 3.38 -4.51 16.92
C HIS A 44 1.94 -4.53 16.40
N GLU A 45 1.21 -5.60 16.63
CA GLU A 45 -0.21 -5.69 16.29
C GLU A 45 -1.04 -4.63 17.03
N ALA A 46 -0.77 -4.40 18.30
CA ALA A 46 -1.46 -3.37 19.06
C ALA A 46 -1.21 -1.96 18.50
N VAL A 47 0.02 -1.66 18.08
CA VAL A 47 0.37 -0.39 17.43
C VAL A 47 -0.33 -0.25 16.09
N TYR A 48 -0.40 -1.32 15.31
CA TYR A 48 -1.11 -1.31 14.03
C TYR A 48 -2.62 -1.10 14.20
N PHE A 49 -3.26 -1.74 15.19
CA PHE A 49 -4.67 -1.52 15.49
C PHE A 49 -4.97 -0.10 15.95
N ASP A 50 -4.03 0.51 16.68
CA ASP A 50 -4.13 1.92 17.04
C ASP A 50 -4.04 2.84 15.82
N TYR A 51 -3.12 2.54 14.90
CA TYR A 51 -3.05 3.22 13.61
C TYR A 51 -4.35 3.08 12.82
N GLU A 52 -4.89 1.87 12.66
CA GLU A 52 -6.17 1.65 11.96
C GLU A 52 -7.29 2.44 12.59
N TYR A 53 -7.40 2.39 13.92
CA TYR A 53 -8.46 3.11 14.63
C TYR A 53 -8.39 4.60 14.38
N ASN A 54 -7.23 5.20 14.53
CA ASN A 54 -7.05 6.63 14.36
C ASN A 54 -7.19 7.09 12.90
N THR A 55 -6.80 6.25 11.96
CA THR A 55 -6.77 6.57 10.53
C THR A 55 -8.13 6.40 9.86
N PHE A 56 -8.85 5.32 10.19
CA PHE A 56 -10.08 4.97 9.49
C PHE A 56 -11.36 5.38 10.21
N ASN A 57 -11.25 5.90 11.45
CA ASN A 57 -12.36 6.59 12.14
C ASN A 57 -12.28 8.13 12.00
N GLU A 58 -11.51 8.61 11.05
CA GLU A 58 -11.46 10.04 10.71
C GLU A 58 -12.86 10.52 10.25
N SER A 59 -13.24 11.74 10.63
CA SER A 59 -14.52 12.29 10.22
C SER A 59 -14.59 12.46 8.70
N GLU A 60 -15.69 12.03 8.08
CA GLU A 60 -15.94 12.23 6.65
C GLU A 60 -15.95 13.71 6.24
N ASP A 61 -16.15 14.63 7.20
CA ASP A 61 -16.12 16.08 6.95
C ASP A 61 -14.71 16.60 6.61
N THR A 62 -13.66 15.79 6.75
CA THR A 62 -12.27 16.21 6.53
C THR A 62 -11.79 15.98 5.10
N TYR A 63 -12.48 15.18 4.32
CA TYR A 63 -12.10 14.83 2.94
C TYR A 63 -13.33 14.55 2.07
N ASP A 64 -13.18 14.73 0.76
CA ASP A 64 -14.11 14.17 -0.22
C ASP A 64 -13.62 12.81 -0.69
N GLU A 65 -14.54 11.97 -1.15
CA GLU A 65 -14.24 10.59 -1.52
C GLU A 65 -14.61 10.30 -2.99
N ILE A 66 -13.73 9.60 -3.67
CA ILE A 66 -14.03 8.95 -4.95
C ILE A 66 -14.02 7.44 -4.69
N VAL A 67 -15.19 6.81 -4.72
CA VAL A 67 -15.31 5.35 -4.60
C VAL A 67 -14.95 4.73 -5.95
N VAL A 68 -13.92 3.88 -5.94
CA VAL A 68 -13.46 3.15 -7.13
C VAL A 68 -14.03 1.73 -7.15
N PHE A 69 -13.90 1.03 -6.03
CA PHE A 69 -14.47 -0.29 -5.80
C PHE A 69 -15.09 -0.32 -4.40
N ASP A 70 -16.24 -0.98 -4.25
CA ASP A 70 -16.97 -1.06 -2.98
C ASP A 70 -17.38 -2.50 -2.68
N GLY A 71 -16.43 -3.30 -2.22
CA GLY A 71 -16.62 -4.72 -1.98
C GLY A 71 -16.75 -5.53 -3.29
N ASP A 72 -16.17 -5.02 -4.37
CA ASP A 72 -16.19 -5.69 -5.66
C ASP A 72 -15.44 -7.02 -5.63
N HIS A 73 -16.01 -8.02 -6.26
CA HIS A 73 -15.41 -9.34 -6.30
C HIS A 73 -14.23 -9.35 -7.28
N TYR A 74 -13.04 -9.48 -6.74
CA TYR A 74 -11.81 -9.62 -7.51
C TYR A 74 -11.50 -11.11 -7.71
N THR A 75 -11.57 -11.54 -8.95
CA THR A 75 -11.24 -12.92 -9.31
C THR A 75 -9.74 -13.05 -9.50
N GLY A 76 -9.09 -13.81 -8.62
CA GLY A 76 -7.65 -14.01 -8.63
C GLY A 76 -7.12 -14.72 -9.87
N GLY A 77 -5.82 -14.77 -9.98
CA GLY A 77 -5.06 -15.38 -11.06
C GLY A 77 -3.77 -14.61 -11.34
N TRP A 78 -2.88 -15.16 -12.14
CA TRP A 78 -1.65 -14.47 -12.52
C TRP A 78 -1.96 -13.21 -13.32
N ALA A 79 -1.50 -12.06 -12.81
CA ALA A 79 -1.71 -10.75 -13.40
C ALA A 79 -3.20 -10.39 -13.66
N ALA A 80 -4.10 -10.98 -12.88
CA ALA A 80 -5.51 -10.62 -12.93
C ALA A 80 -5.69 -9.13 -12.62
N SER A 81 -6.71 -8.53 -13.20
CA SER A 81 -7.03 -7.13 -12.96
C SER A 81 -8.54 -6.89 -12.95
N ILE A 82 -8.94 -5.88 -12.19
CA ILE A 82 -10.29 -5.31 -12.23
C ILE A 82 -10.17 -3.83 -12.54
N SER A 83 -11.15 -3.28 -13.26
CA SER A 83 -11.13 -1.88 -13.65
C SER A 83 -12.50 -1.26 -13.45
N ASN A 84 -12.52 0.00 -13.05
CA ASN A 84 -13.73 0.79 -13.00
C ASN A 84 -13.49 2.16 -13.64
N THR A 85 -14.52 2.70 -14.27
CA THR A 85 -14.52 4.06 -14.79
C THR A 85 -14.98 4.99 -13.68
N ILE A 86 -14.18 6.00 -13.40
CA ILE A 86 -14.51 7.07 -12.48
C ILE A 86 -14.66 8.39 -13.20
N GLU A 87 -15.46 9.29 -12.66
CA GLU A 87 -15.45 10.70 -13.04
C GLU A 87 -14.54 11.45 -12.06
N ILE A 88 -13.55 12.15 -12.61
CA ILE A 88 -12.68 12.99 -11.78
C ILE A 88 -13.44 14.27 -11.46
N PRO A 89 -13.64 14.63 -10.18
CA PRO A 89 -14.41 15.82 -9.81
C PRO A 89 -13.87 17.10 -10.46
N ASN A 90 -14.77 17.93 -10.97
CA ASN A 90 -14.42 19.23 -11.53
C ASN A 90 -13.69 20.13 -10.52
N GLU A 91 -14.06 20.00 -9.25
CA GLU A 91 -13.51 20.75 -8.11
C GLU A 91 -12.01 20.52 -7.93
N LEU A 92 -11.49 19.39 -8.41
CA LEU A 92 -10.04 19.14 -8.44
C LEU A 92 -9.27 20.13 -9.29
N SER A 93 -9.88 20.71 -10.32
CA SER A 93 -9.28 21.79 -11.09
C SER A 93 -9.06 23.05 -10.24
N SER A 94 -9.88 23.26 -9.19
CA SER A 94 -9.62 24.27 -8.17
C SER A 94 -8.45 23.81 -7.29
N LEU A 95 -7.74 24.76 -6.68
CA LEU A 95 -6.61 24.45 -5.81
C LEU A 95 -7.01 24.17 -4.35
N ALA A 96 -8.26 23.75 -4.13
CA ALA A 96 -8.81 23.56 -2.78
C ALA A 96 -8.22 22.30 -2.10
N TYR A 97 -7.94 21.27 -2.87
CA TYR A 97 -7.32 20.05 -2.34
C TYR A 97 -5.79 20.17 -2.36
N ASN A 98 -5.17 19.77 -1.28
CA ASN A 98 -3.69 19.79 -1.15
C ASN A 98 -3.08 18.43 -0.84
N GLN A 99 -3.89 17.43 -0.54
CA GLN A 99 -3.44 16.07 -0.30
C GLN A 99 -4.43 15.08 -0.92
N MET A 100 -3.88 13.96 -1.41
CA MET A 100 -4.63 12.86 -1.99
C MET A 100 -4.07 11.55 -1.47
N LYS A 101 -4.95 10.69 -0.96
CA LYS A 101 -4.58 9.36 -0.47
C LYS A 101 -5.46 8.30 -1.11
N VAL A 102 -4.95 7.10 -1.24
CA VAL A 102 -5.73 5.93 -1.62
C VAL A 102 -5.89 5.00 -0.43
N GLU A 103 -7.13 4.70 -0.11
CA GLU A 103 -7.52 3.70 0.85
C GLU A 103 -7.73 2.37 0.12
N LEU A 104 -7.08 1.33 0.60
CA LEU A 104 -7.21 -0.03 0.08
C LEU A 104 -7.60 -0.97 1.21
N LEU A 105 -8.76 -1.60 1.08
CA LEU A 105 -9.16 -2.75 1.88
C LEU A 105 -9.33 -3.95 0.93
N ARG A 106 -8.49 -4.95 1.12
CA ARG A 106 -8.56 -6.21 0.38
C ARG A 106 -9.07 -7.31 1.30
N GLY A 107 -10.37 -7.54 1.25
CA GLY A 107 -11.04 -8.54 2.07
C GLY A 107 -10.85 -9.96 1.53
N CYS A 108 -10.82 -10.94 2.43
CA CYS A 108 -10.77 -12.35 2.06
C CYS A 108 -12.17 -12.89 1.78
N PRO A 109 -12.38 -13.76 0.78
CA PRO A 109 -13.72 -14.12 0.29
C PRO A 109 -14.67 -14.75 1.31
N ASN A 110 -14.11 -15.40 2.32
CA ASN A 110 -14.89 -16.08 3.37
C ASN A 110 -14.91 -15.28 4.68
N ALA A 111 -14.33 -14.09 4.68
CA ALA A 111 -14.28 -13.24 5.85
C ALA A 111 -15.57 -12.43 5.97
N ASN A 112 -16.02 -12.24 7.18
CA ASN A 112 -16.97 -11.18 7.50
C ASN A 112 -16.24 -9.85 7.52
N MET A 113 -15.53 -9.43 6.51
CA MET A 113 -14.79 -8.15 6.45
C MET A 113 -14.07 -7.71 7.75
N GLU A 114 -14.05 -8.55 8.74
CA GLU A 114 -13.50 -8.39 10.06
C GLU A 114 -12.45 -9.47 10.26
N TYR A 115 -11.23 -9.22 9.94
CA TYR A 115 -10.07 -10.05 10.29
C TYR A 115 -10.34 -11.54 10.50
N ASP A 116 -10.92 -12.17 9.52
CA ASP A 116 -10.96 -13.62 9.45
C ASP A 116 -9.93 -14.04 8.40
N ASP A 117 -8.84 -14.61 8.84
CA ASP A 117 -7.76 -15.06 7.95
C ASP A 117 -8.19 -16.26 7.10
N ALA A 118 -9.36 -16.82 7.37
CA ALA A 118 -9.89 -17.95 6.62
C ALA A 118 -10.18 -17.55 5.16
N GLY A 119 -9.37 -18.06 4.25
CA GLY A 119 -9.51 -17.83 2.81
C GLY A 119 -8.69 -16.66 2.28
N CYS A 120 -7.89 -15.99 3.10
CA CYS A 120 -6.82 -15.12 2.63
C CYS A 120 -5.74 -15.91 1.90
N ASP A 121 -4.96 -15.23 1.07
CA ASP A 121 -3.82 -15.85 0.39
C ASP A 121 -2.72 -16.18 1.41
N ASP A 122 -2.22 -17.41 1.37
CA ASP A 122 -1.09 -17.88 2.19
C ASP A 122 0.22 -17.14 1.84
N TYR A 123 0.23 -16.35 0.76
CA TYR A 123 1.42 -15.67 0.27
C TYR A 123 1.16 -14.18 0.07
N ASP A 124 2.22 -13.40 0.23
CA ASP A 124 2.24 -12.01 -0.17
C ASP A 124 2.20 -11.86 -1.70
N ARG A 125 1.59 -10.78 -2.18
CA ARG A 125 1.43 -10.50 -3.61
C ARG A 125 1.75 -9.05 -3.92
N ILE A 126 2.26 -8.82 -5.13
CA ILE A 126 2.43 -7.47 -5.65
C ILE A 126 1.08 -6.98 -6.16
N ALA A 127 0.53 -5.98 -5.50
CA ALA A 127 -0.65 -5.25 -5.94
C ALA A 127 -0.25 -3.88 -6.50
N ARG A 128 -0.95 -3.42 -7.55
CA ARG A 128 -0.67 -2.16 -8.24
C ARG A 128 -1.95 -1.45 -8.62
N LEU A 129 -1.93 -0.12 -8.56
CA LEU A 129 -3.01 0.71 -9.04
C LEU A 129 -2.54 1.57 -10.21
N PHE A 130 -3.34 1.60 -11.27
CA PHE A 130 -3.04 2.36 -12.47
C PHE A 130 -4.16 3.34 -12.78
N LEU A 131 -3.79 4.54 -13.24
CA LEU A 131 -4.69 5.49 -13.88
C LEU A 131 -4.50 5.37 -15.38
N CYS A 132 -5.58 5.07 -16.10
CA CYS A 132 -5.59 4.85 -17.54
C CYS A 132 -6.54 5.83 -18.23
N ASP A 133 -6.37 6.00 -19.55
CA ASP A 133 -7.37 6.66 -20.37
C ASP A 133 -8.68 5.86 -20.42
N LEU A 134 -9.76 6.51 -20.86
CA LEU A 134 -11.11 5.91 -20.86
C LEU A 134 -11.19 4.61 -21.68
N ASP A 135 -10.37 4.48 -22.71
CA ASP A 135 -10.27 3.28 -23.53
C ASP A 135 -9.39 2.17 -22.90
N GLY A 136 -8.87 2.42 -21.71
CA GLY A 136 -7.98 1.50 -20.99
C GLY A 136 -6.53 1.55 -21.46
N SER A 137 -6.17 2.48 -22.34
CA SER A 137 -4.79 2.70 -22.78
C SER A 137 -4.03 3.68 -21.87
N ASN A 138 -2.76 3.93 -22.17
CA ASN A 138 -1.90 4.91 -21.49
C ASN A 138 -1.93 4.82 -19.97
N CYS A 139 -1.84 3.61 -19.44
CA CYS A 139 -1.89 3.36 -18.00
C CYS A 139 -0.60 3.80 -17.29
N ASN A 140 -0.72 4.72 -16.35
CA ASN A 140 0.34 5.11 -15.44
C ASN A 140 0.13 4.47 -14.08
N GLU A 141 1.14 3.79 -13.57
CA GLU A 141 1.13 3.25 -12.21
C GLU A 141 1.19 4.40 -11.21
N ILE A 142 0.23 4.48 -10.29
CA ILE A 142 0.15 5.55 -9.30
C ILE A 142 0.55 5.10 -7.90
N THR A 143 0.44 3.82 -7.59
CA THR A 143 0.99 3.23 -6.36
C THR A 143 1.05 1.71 -6.46
N ARG A 144 1.72 1.10 -5.48
CA ARG A 144 1.85 -0.35 -5.32
C ARG A 144 1.95 -0.76 -3.86
N TRP A 145 1.63 -2.02 -3.62
CA TRP A 145 1.67 -2.65 -2.31
C TRP A 145 2.25 -4.05 -2.39
N ILE A 146 2.68 -4.58 -1.27
CA ILE A 146 2.77 -6.01 -1.02
C ILE A 146 1.61 -6.36 -0.09
N THR A 147 0.82 -7.36 -0.46
CA THR A 147 -0.24 -7.86 0.42
C THR A 147 0.36 -8.69 1.54
N PRO A 148 -0.21 -8.66 2.74
CA PRO A 148 0.30 -9.47 3.85
C PRO A 148 -0.10 -10.95 3.70
N PHE A 149 0.64 -11.81 4.38
CA PHE A 149 0.32 -13.23 4.49
C PHE A 149 -0.93 -13.45 5.34
N ASP A 150 -1.81 -14.34 4.92
CA ASP A 150 -2.95 -14.86 5.68
C ASP A 150 -3.84 -13.80 6.36
N ARG A 151 -3.89 -12.57 5.87
CA ARG A 151 -4.69 -11.52 6.50
C ARG A 151 -5.18 -10.45 5.54
N GLN A 152 -6.19 -9.72 5.98
CA GLN A 152 -6.75 -8.58 5.26
C GLN A 152 -5.88 -7.34 5.45
N PRO A 153 -5.34 -6.74 4.39
CA PRO A 153 -4.74 -5.42 4.48
C PRO A 153 -5.81 -4.33 4.49
N HIS A 154 -5.62 -3.33 5.34
CA HIS A 154 -6.32 -2.06 5.29
C HIS A 154 -5.28 -0.95 5.35
N SER A 155 -5.06 -0.27 4.26
CA SER A 155 -3.98 0.71 4.14
C SER A 155 -4.46 2.04 3.58
N LEU A 156 -3.80 3.11 4.00
CA LEU A 156 -4.00 4.47 3.48
C LEU A 156 -2.67 4.99 2.96
N THR A 157 -2.53 5.08 1.65
CA THR A 157 -1.28 5.41 0.98
C THR A 157 -1.34 6.81 0.40
N ASP A 158 -0.33 7.63 0.69
CA ASP A 158 -0.22 8.98 0.14
C ASP A 158 0.12 8.92 -1.35
N ILE A 159 -0.76 9.45 -2.19
CA ILE A 159 -0.60 9.61 -3.63
C ILE A 159 -0.68 11.09 -4.05
N THR A 160 -0.45 12.00 -3.13
CA THR A 160 -0.48 13.45 -3.37
C THR A 160 0.35 13.89 -4.58
N PRO A 161 1.51 13.29 -4.91
CA PRO A 161 2.26 13.64 -6.10
C PRO A 161 1.48 13.55 -7.41
N PHE A 162 0.46 12.67 -7.47
CA PHE A 162 -0.39 12.51 -8.65
C PHE A 162 -1.55 13.52 -8.70
N LEU A 163 -1.72 14.36 -7.70
CA LEU A 163 -2.80 15.34 -7.66
C LEU A 163 -2.77 16.30 -8.85
N ALA A 164 -1.57 16.61 -9.39
CA ALA A 164 -1.43 17.39 -10.62
C ALA A 164 -2.13 16.70 -11.81
N THR A 165 -1.89 15.41 -12.01
CA THR A 165 -2.51 14.64 -13.08
C THR A 165 -4.03 14.57 -12.92
N PHE A 166 -4.53 14.42 -11.70
CA PHE A 166 -5.97 14.45 -11.45
C PHE A 166 -6.58 15.83 -11.73
N ARG A 167 -5.91 16.92 -11.36
CA ARG A 167 -6.35 18.28 -11.66
C ARG A 167 -6.46 18.58 -13.16
N GLU A 168 -5.48 18.14 -13.93
CA GLU A 168 -5.48 18.29 -15.40
C GLU A 168 -6.63 17.55 -16.07
N ASN A 169 -7.15 16.54 -15.41
CA ASN A 169 -8.26 15.72 -15.89
C ASN A 169 -9.59 15.98 -15.17
N GLY A 170 -9.72 17.06 -14.42
CA GLY A 170 -10.97 17.44 -13.76
C GLY A 170 -12.16 17.48 -14.72
N GLY A 171 -13.27 16.85 -14.35
CA GLY A 171 -14.47 16.69 -15.16
C GLY A 171 -14.36 15.64 -16.29
N GLN A 172 -13.26 14.90 -16.35
CA GLN A 172 -13.10 13.83 -17.34
C GLN A 172 -13.33 12.46 -16.70
N GLN A 173 -13.72 11.51 -17.52
CA GLN A 173 -13.77 10.11 -17.14
C GLN A 173 -12.40 9.47 -17.35
N LYS A 174 -11.97 8.68 -16.39
CA LYS A 174 -10.74 7.90 -16.43
C LYS A 174 -11.02 6.48 -15.93
N VAL A 175 -10.15 5.56 -16.27
CA VAL A 175 -10.20 4.20 -15.78
C VAL A 175 -9.16 4.01 -14.68
N LEU A 176 -9.59 3.57 -13.51
CA LEU A 176 -8.71 3.04 -12.47
C LEU A 176 -8.69 1.51 -12.57
N LYS A 177 -7.48 0.98 -12.71
CA LYS A 177 -7.24 -0.45 -12.82
C LYS A 177 -6.40 -0.93 -11.66
N PHE A 178 -6.96 -1.84 -10.86
CA PHE A 178 -6.24 -2.60 -9.85
C PHE A 178 -5.74 -3.91 -10.46
N GLN A 179 -4.50 -4.24 -10.22
CA GLN A 179 -3.88 -5.48 -10.69
C GLN A 179 -3.10 -6.13 -9.56
N GLU A 180 -3.34 -7.42 -9.37
CA GLU A 180 -2.62 -8.24 -8.40
C GLU A 180 -2.38 -9.62 -9.00
N SER A 181 -1.28 -10.24 -8.64
CA SER A 181 -1.02 -11.65 -8.98
C SER A 181 -1.70 -12.60 -7.97
N GLY A 182 -2.92 -12.23 -7.54
CA GLY A 182 -3.61 -12.86 -6.44
C GLY A 182 -4.21 -14.23 -6.76
N TRP A 183 -4.12 -15.09 -5.79
CA TRP A 183 -4.75 -16.38 -5.69
C TRP A 183 -4.86 -16.70 -4.19
N PRO A 184 -5.97 -16.61 -3.56
CA PRO A 184 -7.35 -16.76 -3.98
C PRO A 184 -8.06 -15.46 -4.41
N ASN A 185 -9.37 -15.58 -4.71
CA ASN A 185 -10.25 -14.46 -4.93
C ASN A 185 -10.33 -13.57 -3.68
N SER A 186 -10.68 -12.31 -3.86
CA SER A 186 -10.84 -11.36 -2.76
C SER A 186 -12.00 -10.40 -2.97
N LEU A 187 -12.38 -9.69 -1.93
CA LEU A 187 -13.27 -8.54 -2.01
C LEU A 187 -12.42 -7.27 -2.00
N LEU A 188 -12.63 -6.40 -2.95
CA LEU A 188 -11.85 -5.19 -3.12
C LEU A 188 -12.68 -3.96 -2.81
N THR A 189 -12.27 -3.20 -1.80
CA THR A 189 -12.72 -1.83 -1.59
C THR A 189 -11.54 -0.90 -1.80
N LEU A 190 -11.69 0.07 -2.69
CA LEU A 190 -10.68 1.06 -2.99
C LEU A 190 -11.34 2.42 -3.17
N LYS A 191 -10.83 3.40 -2.44
CA LYS A 191 -11.33 4.76 -2.41
C LYS A 191 -10.19 5.74 -2.52
N ILE A 192 -10.41 6.87 -3.17
CA ILE A 192 -9.47 7.99 -3.17
C ILE A 192 -10.05 9.06 -2.25
N ARG A 193 -9.30 9.45 -1.23
CA ARG A 193 -9.62 10.53 -0.31
C ARG A 193 -8.91 11.81 -0.73
N LEU A 194 -9.66 12.87 -0.85
CA LEU A 194 -9.21 14.21 -1.26
C LEU A 194 -9.34 15.16 -0.08
N TYR A 195 -8.22 15.61 0.46
CA TYR A 195 -8.19 16.43 1.66
C TYR A 195 -8.07 17.91 1.31
N TYR A 196 -8.91 18.70 1.97
CA TYR A 196 -8.82 20.15 1.95
C TYR A 196 -7.71 20.64 2.89
N GLY A 197 -7.09 21.75 2.56
CA GLY A 197 -6.17 22.37 3.49
C GLY A 197 -5.49 23.62 2.94
N PRO A 198 -4.87 24.39 3.83
CA PRO A 198 -4.09 25.54 3.42
C PRO A 198 -2.92 25.06 2.57
N ASN A 199 -2.75 25.70 1.44
CA ASN A 199 -1.71 25.37 0.47
C ASN A 199 -0.33 25.89 0.94
N THR A 200 0.19 25.32 2.04
CA THR A 200 1.41 25.78 2.70
C THR A 200 2.69 25.35 1.99
N ASN A 201 2.62 24.31 1.15
CA ASN A 201 3.78 23.69 0.50
C ASN A 201 3.84 23.93 -1.03
N GLY A 202 3.04 24.85 -1.54
CA GLY A 202 2.90 25.05 -2.98
C GLY A 202 1.95 24.02 -3.61
N VAL A 203 1.57 24.26 -4.84
CA VAL A 203 0.66 23.42 -5.61
C VAL A 203 1.48 22.52 -6.51
N GLN A 204 1.26 21.22 -6.46
CA GLN A 204 1.79 20.32 -7.48
C GLN A 204 1.20 20.74 -8.83
N ARG A 205 2.07 21.16 -9.74
CA ARG A 205 1.71 21.69 -11.05
C ARG A 205 1.94 20.69 -12.16
N GLU A 206 2.97 19.89 -11.99
CA GLU A 206 3.42 18.93 -12.98
C GLU A 206 3.80 17.63 -12.30
N PHE A 207 3.49 16.53 -12.96
CA PHE A 207 3.93 15.20 -12.59
C PHE A 207 4.60 14.56 -13.78
N GLN A 208 5.78 13.99 -13.58
CA GLN A 208 6.49 13.26 -14.61
C GLN A 208 6.89 11.88 -14.10
N PRO A 209 6.34 10.79 -14.67
CA PRO A 209 6.80 9.46 -14.37
C PRO A 209 8.21 9.27 -14.94
N LEU A 210 9.14 8.76 -14.10
CA LEU A 210 10.51 8.46 -14.51
C LEU A 210 10.66 6.98 -14.83
N TRP A 211 10.23 6.13 -13.92
CA TRP A 211 10.22 4.68 -14.10
C TRP A 211 8.93 4.12 -13.52
N ASN A 212 8.41 3.11 -14.16
CA ASN A 212 7.28 2.34 -13.67
C ASN A 212 7.46 0.85 -13.94
N GLY A 213 6.56 0.03 -13.43
CA GLY A 213 6.59 -1.40 -13.61
C GLY A 213 7.58 -2.13 -12.72
N THR A 214 7.70 -3.42 -12.93
CA THR A 214 8.55 -4.34 -12.18
C THR A 214 9.80 -4.68 -12.98
N VAL A 215 10.94 -4.68 -12.33
CA VAL A 215 12.21 -5.21 -12.86
C VAL A 215 12.77 -6.22 -11.87
N GLN A 216 13.51 -7.19 -12.36
CA GLN A 216 14.18 -8.15 -11.52
C GLN A 216 15.27 -7.48 -10.69
N PHE A 217 15.36 -7.83 -9.43
CA PHE A 217 16.38 -7.34 -8.51
C PHE A 217 17.63 -8.21 -8.60
N ASN A 218 18.40 -7.98 -9.65
CA ASN A 218 19.59 -8.74 -10.05
C ASN A 218 20.70 -7.77 -10.49
N PRO A 219 21.88 -8.22 -10.93
CA PRO A 219 22.97 -7.35 -11.38
C PRO A 219 22.60 -6.36 -12.48
N GLU A 220 21.60 -6.68 -13.29
CA GLU A 220 21.10 -5.82 -14.37
C GLU A 220 20.08 -4.78 -13.89
N TYR A 221 19.71 -4.76 -12.59
CA TYR A 221 18.70 -3.84 -12.06
C TYR A 221 18.96 -2.38 -12.43
N SER A 222 20.18 -1.91 -12.22
CA SER A 222 20.54 -0.52 -12.52
C SER A 222 20.51 -0.21 -14.02
N SER A 223 20.88 -1.15 -14.88
CA SER A 223 20.78 -1.00 -16.35
C SER A 223 19.34 -1.00 -16.85
N ASN A 224 18.45 -1.71 -16.15
CA ASN A 224 17.00 -1.73 -16.42
C ASN A 224 16.27 -0.49 -15.85
N ARG A 225 16.98 0.36 -15.09
CA ARG A 225 16.54 1.67 -14.60
C ARG A 225 17.51 2.77 -15.07
N PRO A 226 17.63 3.00 -16.39
CA PRO A 226 18.61 3.95 -16.92
C PRO A 226 18.32 5.36 -16.43
N PRO A 227 19.34 6.22 -16.38
CA PRO A 227 19.16 7.62 -16.05
C PRO A 227 18.08 8.29 -16.92
N GLN A 228 17.26 9.12 -16.28
CA GLN A 228 16.24 9.91 -16.95
C GLN A 228 16.68 11.38 -16.98
N VAL A 229 16.46 12.05 -18.09
CA VAL A 229 16.71 13.48 -18.25
C VAL A 229 15.38 14.18 -18.39
N PHE A 230 15.14 15.17 -17.56
CA PHE A 230 13.94 16.00 -17.62
C PHE A 230 14.28 17.47 -17.41
N SER A 231 13.42 18.35 -17.86
CA SER A 231 13.56 19.77 -17.68
C SER A 231 12.67 20.25 -16.54
N VAL A 232 13.26 20.97 -15.61
CA VAL A 232 12.49 21.62 -14.55
C VAL A 232 11.98 22.96 -15.07
N PRO A 233 10.67 23.25 -14.97
CA PRO A 233 10.15 24.56 -15.34
C PRO A 233 10.87 25.69 -14.60
N SER A 234 11.17 26.79 -15.30
CA SER A 234 11.94 27.91 -14.73
C SER A 234 11.24 28.60 -13.55
N ASN A 235 9.94 28.42 -13.41
CA ASN A 235 9.11 28.94 -12.32
C ASN A 235 8.84 27.91 -11.22
N ALA A 236 9.44 26.73 -11.28
CA ALA A 236 9.32 25.74 -10.22
C ALA A 236 10.03 26.22 -8.96
N THR A 237 9.34 26.19 -7.85
CA THR A 237 9.88 26.56 -6.53
C THR A 237 10.36 25.34 -5.75
N LYS A 238 9.92 24.13 -6.15
CA LYS A 238 10.26 22.87 -5.51
C LYS A 238 10.18 21.73 -6.52
N VAL A 239 11.09 20.80 -6.39
CA VAL A 239 11.07 19.50 -7.09
C VAL A 239 11.11 18.41 -6.04
N GLU A 240 10.20 17.46 -6.13
CA GLU A 240 10.14 16.31 -5.24
C GLU A 240 10.31 15.02 -6.02
N PHE A 241 11.14 14.16 -5.51
CA PHE A 241 11.26 12.78 -5.95
C PHE A 241 10.39 11.90 -5.10
N VAL A 242 9.51 11.14 -5.73
CA VAL A 242 8.67 10.16 -5.04
C VAL A 242 8.95 8.78 -5.60
N SER A 243 9.16 7.83 -4.71
CA SER A 243 9.42 6.45 -5.07
C SER A 243 8.53 5.53 -4.26
N TYR A 244 7.68 4.77 -4.94
CA TYR A 244 6.92 3.68 -4.35
C TYR A 244 7.70 2.38 -4.60
N LEU A 245 8.28 1.85 -3.55
CA LEU A 245 9.12 0.66 -3.59
C LEU A 245 8.40 -0.48 -2.87
N THR A 246 8.33 -1.63 -3.53
CA THR A 246 7.93 -2.89 -2.93
C THR A 246 8.97 -3.93 -3.29
N GLY A 247 9.42 -4.71 -2.32
CA GLY A 247 10.29 -5.87 -2.52
C GLY A 247 9.47 -7.14 -2.40
N HIS A 248 9.70 -8.10 -3.29
CA HIS A 248 9.05 -9.39 -3.26
C HIS A 248 9.98 -10.44 -3.87
N GLY A 249 10.04 -11.59 -3.21
CA GLY A 249 10.81 -12.72 -3.67
C GLY A 249 12.05 -13.01 -2.82
N TRP A 250 12.30 -14.28 -2.67
CA TRP A 250 13.34 -14.84 -1.78
C TRP A 250 14.64 -15.19 -2.51
N GLY A 251 14.66 -15.19 -3.81
CA GLY A 251 15.86 -15.32 -4.61
C GLY A 251 16.81 -16.46 -4.27
N SER A 252 17.99 -16.42 -4.84
CA SER A 252 19.07 -17.40 -4.61
C SER A 252 20.27 -16.76 -3.91
N ALA A 253 21.21 -17.61 -3.48
CA ALA A 253 22.49 -17.17 -2.93
C ALA A 253 23.16 -16.14 -3.85
N GLY A 254 23.61 -15.01 -3.27
CA GLY A 254 24.15 -13.88 -4.03
C GLY A 254 23.12 -12.80 -4.33
N CYS A 255 21.97 -12.83 -3.68
CA CYS A 255 20.92 -11.81 -3.75
C CYS A 255 20.34 -11.58 -5.16
N PHE A 256 20.17 -12.63 -5.93
CA PHE A 256 19.42 -12.57 -7.17
C PHE A 256 17.91 -12.63 -6.85
N ASN A 257 17.19 -11.58 -7.15
CA ASN A 257 15.77 -11.41 -6.84
C ASN A 257 15.43 -11.61 -5.35
N CYS A 258 16.34 -11.30 -4.46
CA CYS A 258 16.17 -11.43 -3.04
C CYS A 258 15.84 -10.06 -2.45
N CYS A 259 14.63 -9.53 -2.73
CA CYS A 259 14.23 -8.23 -2.23
C CYS A 259 13.70 -8.27 -0.81
N GLU A 260 13.15 -9.41 -0.41
CA GLU A 260 12.42 -9.60 0.85
C GLU A 260 13.34 -10.14 1.95
N PHE A 261 14.15 -11.15 1.61
CA PHE A 261 14.98 -11.88 2.57
C PHE A 261 16.47 -11.56 2.48
N CYS A 262 16.83 -10.44 1.87
CA CYS A 262 18.20 -9.94 1.81
C CYS A 262 18.24 -8.45 2.16
N ASN A 263 19.30 -8.04 2.83
CA ASN A 263 19.57 -6.61 2.97
C ASN A 263 19.80 -5.99 1.59
N SER A 264 19.06 -4.98 1.27
CA SER A 264 19.19 -4.26 0.02
C SER A 264 19.21 -2.75 0.25
N ARG A 265 19.78 -2.03 -0.72
CA ARG A 265 19.86 -0.57 -0.67
C ARG A 265 19.54 0.00 -2.03
N HIS A 266 18.60 0.91 -2.09
CA HIS A 266 18.37 1.77 -3.25
C HIS A 266 19.16 3.06 -3.09
N ILE A 267 19.92 3.43 -4.12
CA ILE A 267 20.67 4.69 -4.19
C ILE A 267 20.07 5.52 -5.32
N PHE A 268 19.64 6.71 -4.99
CA PHE A 268 19.09 7.68 -5.94
C PHE A 268 20.08 8.79 -6.13
N SER A 269 20.52 8.98 -7.37
CA SER A 269 21.50 9.99 -7.74
C SER A 269 20.85 11.05 -8.64
N VAL A 270 21.09 12.31 -8.34
CA VAL A 270 20.61 13.46 -9.13
C VAL A 270 21.79 14.25 -9.65
N ASN A 271 21.68 14.77 -10.87
CA ASN A 271 22.72 15.55 -11.54
C ASN A 271 24.09 14.85 -11.60
N GLY A 272 24.08 13.56 -12.00
CA GLY A 272 25.31 12.79 -12.15
C GLY A 272 26.03 12.49 -10.83
N GLY A 273 25.27 12.36 -9.73
CA GLY A 273 25.81 12.04 -8.40
C GLY A 273 26.16 13.27 -7.56
N VAL A 274 25.80 14.48 -8.01
CA VAL A 274 25.97 15.69 -7.18
C VAL A 274 25.14 15.61 -5.90
N TYR A 275 23.96 15.03 -6.01
CA TYR A 275 23.09 14.74 -4.87
C TYR A 275 22.75 13.26 -4.87
N GLU A 276 22.97 12.62 -3.72
CA GLU A 276 22.64 11.23 -3.54
C GLU A 276 21.86 11.04 -2.22
N PHE A 277 20.88 10.18 -2.24
CA PHE A 277 20.23 9.67 -1.03
C PHE A 277 19.98 8.18 -1.19
N SER A 278 19.92 7.49 -0.08
CA SER A 278 19.72 6.05 -0.08
C SER A 278 18.60 5.64 0.87
N LYS A 279 17.95 4.54 0.52
CA LYS A 279 17.00 3.84 1.38
C LYS A 279 17.48 2.40 1.55
N ASP A 280 17.68 2.03 2.80
CA ASP A 280 17.99 0.66 3.19
C ASP A 280 16.70 -0.13 3.41
N HIS A 281 16.71 -1.36 2.95
CA HIS A 281 15.68 -2.35 3.19
C HIS A 281 16.34 -3.55 3.87
N PRO A 282 16.10 -3.73 5.18
CA PRO A 282 16.67 -4.87 5.90
C PRO A 282 16.01 -6.18 5.42
N ASN A 283 16.71 -7.27 5.66
CA ASN A 283 16.17 -8.60 5.51
C ASN A 283 14.97 -8.77 6.44
N ALA A 284 13.85 -9.22 5.91
CA ALA A 284 12.61 -9.41 6.68
C ALA A 284 12.80 -10.36 7.87
N THR A 285 13.72 -11.32 7.78
CA THR A 285 14.01 -12.25 8.89
C THR A 285 14.84 -11.64 10.00
N ASP A 286 15.62 -10.59 9.72
CA ASP A 286 16.50 -9.97 10.73
C ASP A 286 15.71 -9.24 11.82
N ASN A 287 14.49 -8.83 11.52
CA ASN A 287 13.57 -8.16 12.45
C ASN A 287 12.52 -9.10 13.06
N ASN A 288 12.79 -10.41 13.11
CA ASN A 288 11.82 -11.43 13.54
C ASN A 288 10.47 -11.29 12.82
N HIS A 289 10.51 -11.04 11.51
CA HIS A 289 9.35 -10.81 10.66
C HIS A 289 8.52 -9.57 11.03
N CYS A 290 9.11 -8.62 11.76
CA CYS A 290 8.44 -7.37 12.13
C CYS A 290 9.31 -6.17 11.77
N MET A 291 8.69 -5.13 11.26
CA MET A 291 9.30 -3.81 11.11
C MET A 291 9.49 -3.18 12.50
N ASP A 292 10.25 -2.10 12.58
CA ASP A 292 10.31 -1.32 13.80
C ASP A 292 8.95 -0.67 14.13
N VAL A 293 8.72 -0.39 15.41
CA VAL A 293 7.45 0.16 15.91
C VAL A 293 7.08 1.49 15.25
N GLU A 294 8.06 2.31 14.93
CA GLU A 294 7.83 3.62 14.30
C GLU A 294 7.27 3.45 12.89
N THR A 295 7.76 2.48 12.15
CA THR A 295 7.27 2.15 10.80
C THR A 295 5.85 1.58 10.86
N ILE A 296 5.54 0.74 11.84
CA ILE A 296 4.20 0.19 12.05
C ILE A 296 3.21 1.30 12.43
N ALA A 297 3.62 2.23 13.28
CA ALA A 297 2.80 3.38 13.64
C ALA A 297 2.47 4.31 12.44
N GLN A 298 3.17 4.16 11.33
CA GLN A 298 2.90 4.84 10.06
C GLN A 298 2.04 4.01 9.10
N GLY A 299 1.55 2.85 9.51
CA GLY A 299 0.60 2.03 8.77
C GLY A 299 1.20 0.86 8.00
N VAL A 300 2.45 0.51 8.26
CA VAL A 300 3.00 -0.74 7.75
C VAL A 300 2.41 -1.90 8.54
N ILE A 301 1.84 -2.84 7.81
CA ILE A 301 1.19 -4.01 8.41
C ILE A 301 2.27 -4.90 9.04
N PRO A 302 2.16 -5.25 10.33
CA PRO A 302 3.08 -6.20 10.93
C PRO A 302 2.90 -7.60 10.32
N ASN A 303 3.86 -8.45 10.53
CA ASN A 303 3.81 -9.84 10.07
C ASN A 303 4.16 -10.05 8.58
N GLN A 304 5.36 -9.60 8.25
CA GLN A 304 6.02 -10.10 7.04
C GLN A 304 7.37 -10.68 7.39
#